data_dc1a9320d81a92d62a394b97e139e69f
#
_entry.id   dc1a9320d81a92d62a394b97e139e69f
#
_cell.length_a   1.000
_cell.length_b   1.000
_cell.length_c   1.000
_cell.angle_alpha   90.00
_cell.angle_beta   90.00
_cell.angle_gamma   90.00
#
_symmetry.space_group_name_H-M   'P 1'
#
loop_
_entity.id
_entity.type
_entity.pdbx_description
1 polymer ?
#
loop_
_entity_poly.entity_id
_entity_poly.type
_entity_poly.pdbx_seq_one_letter_code
_entity_poly.pdbx_strand_id
1 'polypeptide(L)'
;MKSAGITLIGLFLAANAFAAPIDAPATQPPVLPIPQNLVAKDKPGDSGGAVVLTWTDPVSLPAGADIEVLRAEPPAYDLQPIDHVAAGAGTYTDTSAKNGVAYRYGLRSSLATTDSTGAVSVAAATSAPVVSEPVSSHDNWFKVERTNSFIASVLFVIIVLGSIQVARSGKEIFIRRIAGLNAIDEAIGRATEIGKKVMYIPGIQSMDDIQTVASVAILGHVARSTARYGTDLEVPNKDPLTFASAREVVRASYLEEGRPDLFREEMVNYVTYDQFAFTAAVSAKMTREKPAAIFLVGYFFAESLILAETGQSTGAIQIAGQADPTQLPFFVATCDYTLIGEELYAASAYLSREPVLLGSIRGQDIAKGILILIAIAGILLASVHLVDISSWIRTK
;
A
#
# COMPACT_ATOMS: atom_id res chain seq x y z
N MET A 1 47.90 -44.30 60.67
CA MET A 1 48.65 -45.62 60.59
C MET A 1 49.33 -45.64 59.21
N LYS A 2 50.65 -45.65 59.24
CA LYS A 2 51.63 -46.38 58.38
C LYS A 2 51.45 -46.21 56.86
N SER A 3 52.42 -45.97 56.05
CA SER A 3 53.92 -45.81 56.10
C SER A 3 54.33 -45.56 54.63
N ALA A 4 55.13 -44.58 54.36
CA ALA A 4 56.55 -44.66 54.02
C ALA A 4 56.90 -45.53 52.80
N GLY A 5 57.60 -44.97 51.84
CA GLY A 5 58.34 -45.60 50.79
C GLY A 5 59.14 -44.60 49.92
N ILE A 6 60.30 -44.29 50.40
CA ILE A 6 61.41 -43.59 49.73
C ILE A 6 62.06 -44.58 48.78
N THR A 7 62.38 -44.19 47.53
CA THR A 7 63.56 -44.69 46.86
C THR A 7 64.13 -43.62 45.86
N LEU A 8 65.40 -43.35 46.07
CA LEU A 8 66.33 -42.46 45.49
C LEU A 8 66.90 -43.07 44.18
N ILE A 9 67.59 -42.21 43.40
CA ILE A 9 68.70 -42.43 42.44
C ILE A 9 68.37 -42.21 40.98
N GLY A 10 69.06 -41.24 40.46
CA GLY A 10 69.66 -41.25 39.13
C GLY A 10 69.89 -39.85 38.52
N LEU A 11 71.01 -39.27 38.86
CA LEU A 11 71.58 -38.08 38.25
C LEU A 11 72.14 -38.45 36.88
N PHE A 12 71.65 -37.79 35.77
CA PHE A 12 72.37 -37.70 34.52
C PHE A 12 72.30 -36.26 33.98
N LEU A 13 73.41 -35.52 34.06
CA LEU A 13 73.61 -34.30 33.35
C LEU A 13 73.73 -34.63 31.85
N ALA A 14 72.87 -34.07 30.99
CA ALA A 14 73.13 -33.83 29.59
C ALA A 14 72.86 -32.36 29.29
N ALA A 15 73.97 -31.66 29.09
CA ALA A 15 73.94 -30.28 28.58
C ALA A 15 73.44 -30.31 27.13
N ASN A 16 72.21 -29.88 26.90
CA ASN A 16 71.75 -29.49 25.54
C ASN A 16 71.78 -27.95 25.48
N ALA A 17 72.63 -27.48 24.60
CA ALA A 17 72.72 -26.12 24.20
C ALA A 17 71.33 -25.66 23.64
N PHE A 18 70.70 -24.72 24.34
CA PHE A 18 69.54 -23.98 23.84
C PHE A 18 70.04 -23.08 22.69
N ALA A 19 69.82 -23.48 21.44
CA ALA A 19 69.85 -22.58 20.31
C ALA A 19 68.65 -21.65 20.45
N ALA A 20 68.89 -20.38 20.70
CA ALA A 20 67.85 -19.32 20.63
C ALA A 20 67.11 -19.39 19.28
N PRO A 21 65.78 -19.29 19.24
CA PRO A 21 65.10 -19.19 17.96
C PRO A 21 65.59 -17.93 17.26
N ILE A 22 66.07 -18.13 16.04
CA ILE A 22 66.40 -17.02 15.11
C ILE A 22 65.08 -16.29 14.90
N ASP A 23 64.97 -15.04 15.40
CA ASP A 23 63.87 -14.15 15.10
C ASP A 23 63.74 -14.09 13.57
N ALA A 24 62.63 -14.65 13.05
CA ALA A 24 62.24 -14.43 11.67
C ALA A 24 62.10 -12.92 11.48
N PRO A 25 62.67 -12.35 10.39
CA PRO A 25 62.57 -10.93 10.15
C PRO A 25 61.08 -10.54 10.18
N ALA A 26 60.73 -9.57 11.06
CA ALA A 26 59.39 -9.01 11.14
C ALA A 26 58.98 -8.59 9.71
N THR A 27 58.10 -9.33 9.09
CA THR A 27 57.57 -9.00 7.77
C THR A 27 56.88 -7.66 7.91
N GLN A 28 57.42 -6.63 7.31
CA GLN A 28 56.78 -5.31 7.25
C GLN A 28 55.36 -5.51 6.72
N PRO A 29 54.34 -4.89 7.35
CA PRO A 29 52.98 -5.03 6.86
C PRO A 29 52.91 -4.60 5.39
N PRO A 30 52.18 -5.32 4.53
CA PRO A 30 52.10 -5.02 3.12
C PRO A 30 51.57 -3.58 2.93
N VAL A 31 52.32 -2.79 2.14
CA VAL A 31 51.82 -1.44 1.77
C VAL A 31 50.68 -1.61 0.80
N LEU A 32 49.47 -1.29 1.26
CA LEU A 32 48.26 -1.38 0.43
C LEU A 32 48.17 -0.16 -0.52
N PRO A 33 47.79 -0.38 -1.77
CA PRO A 33 47.60 0.68 -2.74
C PRO A 33 46.36 1.52 -2.37
N ILE A 34 46.43 2.81 -2.68
CA ILE A 34 45.43 3.82 -2.24
C ILE A 34 44.34 3.96 -3.31
N PRO A 35 43.03 3.99 -2.98
CA PRO A 35 41.97 4.38 -3.89
C PRO A 35 42.22 5.76 -4.49
N GLN A 36 41.79 6.02 -5.73
CA GLN A 36 42.04 7.29 -6.43
C GLN A 36 40.74 7.96 -6.85
N ASN A 37 40.78 9.27 -7.13
CA ASN A 37 39.68 10.03 -7.69
C ASN A 37 38.40 9.96 -6.86
N LEU A 38 38.48 10.02 -5.53
CA LEU A 38 37.31 10.07 -4.66
C LEU A 38 36.52 11.35 -4.91
N VAL A 39 35.24 11.19 -5.29
CA VAL A 39 34.28 12.27 -5.44
C VAL A 39 33.06 11.93 -4.58
N ALA A 40 32.71 12.84 -3.68
CA ALA A 40 31.50 12.77 -2.89
C ALA A 40 30.48 13.79 -3.43
N LYS A 41 29.25 13.36 -3.69
CA LYS A 41 28.17 14.22 -4.19
C LYS A 41 26.88 13.93 -3.44
N ASP A 42 26.06 14.97 -3.25
CA ASP A 42 24.68 14.81 -2.81
C ASP A 42 23.94 13.89 -3.79
N LYS A 43 23.14 12.97 -3.26
CA LYS A 43 22.32 12.07 -4.11
C LYS A 43 21.20 12.88 -4.78
N PRO A 44 21.17 12.97 -6.11
CA PRO A 44 20.18 13.79 -6.78
C PRO A 44 18.78 13.17 -6.66
N GLY A 45 17.78 14.02 -6.43
CA GLY A 45 16.37 13.66 -6.53
C GLY A 45 15.83 12.79 -5.40
N ASP A 46 16.48 12.78 -4.24
CA ASP A 46 15.98 12.11 -3.04
C ASP A 46 15.31 13.09 -2.05
N SER A 47 14.93 12.59 -0.87
CA SER A 47 14.42 13.43 0.23
C SER A 47 15.53 13.89 1.17
N GLY A 48 16.78 13.87 0.68
CA GLY A 48 17.96 14.15 1.48
C GLY A 48 18.41 12.95 2.32
N GLY A 49 19.50 13.15 3.05
CA GLY A 49 20.06 12.12 3.93
C GLY A 49 20.96 11.10 3.22
N ALA A 50 21.25 11.29 1.93
CA ALA A 50 22.14 10.39 1.21
C ALA A 50 23.24 11.15 0.44
N VAL A 51 24.46 10.59 0.50
CA VAL A 51 25.64 11.06 -0.24
C VAL A 51 26.21 9.89 -1.04
N VAL A 52 26.45 10.11 -2.32
CA VAL A 52 27.04 9.11 -3.21
C VAL A 52 28.54 9.37 -3.33
N LEU A 53 29.32 8.35 -3.06
CA LEU A 53 30.76 8.31 -3.24
C LEU A 53 31.08 7.55 -4.52
N THR A 54 31.99 8.06 -5.32
CA THR A 54 32.54 7.37 -6.49
C THR A 54 34.05 7.50 -6.47
N TRP A 55 34.75 6.43 -6.85
CA TRP A 55 36.22 6.37 -6.88
C TRP A 55 36.73 5.43 -7.95
N THR A 56 37.99 5.42 -8.14
CA THR A 56 38.70 4.45 -8.97
C THR A 56 39.44 3.48 -8.06
N ASP A 57 39.12 2.20 -8.18
CA ASP A 57 39.82 1.17 -7.41
C ASP A 57 41.29 1.03 -7.81
N PRO A 58 42.16 0.70 -6.86
CA PRO A 58 43.56 0.44 -7.16
C PRO A 58 43.73 -0.80 -8.06
N VAL A 59 44.68 -0.74 -8.99
CA VAL A 59 44.89 -1.78 -10.01
C VAL A 59 45.34 -3.14 -9.44
N SER A 60 45.83 -3.19 -8.19
CA SER A 60 46.41 -4.42 -7.60
C SER A 60 46.11 -4.51 -6.10
N LEU A 61 44.86 -4.74 -5.74
CA LEU A 61 44.53 -5.08 -4.36
C LEU A 61 44.78 -6.57 -4.08
N PRO A 62 45.39 -6.92 -2.93
CA PRO A 62 45.52 -8.32 -2.52
C PRO A 62 44.17 -8.99 -2.39
N ALA A 63 44.11 -10.32 -2.62
CA ALA A 63 42.90 -11.08 -2.39
C ALA A 63 42.43 -10.96 -0.92
N GLY A 64 41.17 -10.62 -0.71
CA GLY A 64 40.57 -10.40 0.63
C GLY A 64 40.75 -8.99 1.16
N ALA A 65 41.28 -8.04 0.39
CA ALA A 65 41.29 -6.63 0.78
C ALA A 65 39.99 -5.94 0.36
N ASP A 66 39.48 -5.11 1.25
CA ASP A 66 38.28 -4.29 1.06
C ASP A 66 38.62 -2.80 1.04
N ILE A 67 37.70 -2.00 0.58
CA ILE A 67 37.73 -0.53 0.71
C ILE A 67 36.95 -0.13 1.93
N GLU A 68 37.59 0.43 2.94
CA GLU A 68 36.96 0.97 4.15
C GLU A 68 36.52 2.40 3.89
N VAL A 69 35.25 2.67 4.13
CA VAL A 69 34.62 3.98 3.99
C VAL A 69 34.66 4.69 5.32
N LEU A 70 35.21 5.91 5.33
CA LEU A 70 35.33 6.75 6.50
C LEU A 70 34.48 8.00 6.33
N ARG A 71 33.94 8.52 7.43
CA ARG A 71 33.19 9.78 7.46
C ARG A 71 33.68 10.65 8.60
N ALA A 72 33.80 11.93 8.34
CA ALA A 72 34.16 12.95 9.32
C ALA A 72 33.05 13.96 9.46
N GLU A 73 32.63 14.22 10.70
CA GLU A 73 31.59 15.18 11.05
C GLU A 73 32.19 16.46 11.63
N PRO A 74 31.57 17.64 11.39
CA PRO A 74 31.97 18.86 12.06
C PRO A 74 31.71 18.79 13.60
N PRO A 75 32.46 19.51 14.47
CA PRO A 75 33.50 20.47 14.10
C PRO A 75 34.90 19.86 13.98
N ALA A 76 35.13 18.66 14.52
CA ALA A 76 36.47 18.08 14.62
C ALA A 76 36.98 17.49 13.28
N TYR A 77 36.07 17.02 12.43
CA TYR A 77 36.41 16.35 11.16
C TYR A 77 37.33 15.13 11.31
N ASP A 78 37.17 14.39 12.40
CA ASP A 78 37.90 13.13 12.60
C ASP A 78 37.27 12.02 11.78
N LEU A 79 38.05 11.36 10.94
CA LEU A 79 37.60 10.28 10.09
C LEU A 79 37.29 9.03 10.91
N GLN A 80 36.04 8.64 10.96
CA GLN A 80 35.55 7.41 11.60
C GLN A 80 35.08 6.40 10.55
N PRO A 81 35.36 5.12 10.70
CA PRO A 81 34.87 4.09 9.79
C PRO A 81 33.36 3.96 9.90
N ILE A 82 32.67 3.91 8.74
CA ILE A 82 31.21 3.74 8.68
C ILE A 82 30.81 2.45 7.96
N ASP A 83 31.63 1.97 7.02
CA ASP A 83 31.30 0.76 6.27
C ASP A 83 32.55 0.18 5.55
N HIS A 84 32.41 -1.06 5.06
CA HIS A 84 33.38 -1.76 4.23
C HIS A 84 32.75 -2.17 2.90
N VAL A 85 33.43 -1.89 1.82
CA VAL A 85 32.96 -2.17 0.46
C VAL A 85 33.93 -3.08 -0.25
N ALA A 86 33.43 -4.11 -0.90
CA ALA A 86 34.28 -5.04 -1.66
C ALA A 86 35.06 -4.32 -2.76
N ALA A 87 36.28 -4.75 -2.98
CA ALA A 87 37.12 -4.27 -4.08
C ALA A 87 36.41 -4.47 -5.44
N GLY A 88 36.46 -3.47 -6.31
CA GLY A 88 35.77 -3.49 -7.60
C GLY A 88 34.39 -2.81 -7.62
N ALA A 89 33.86 -2.37 -6.48
CA ALA A 89 32.56 -1.71 -6.42
C ALA A 89 32.58 -0.31 -7.06
N GLY A 90 33.64 0.47 -6.87
CA GLY A 90 33.82 1.81 -7.44
C GLY A 90 32.80 2.88 -6.98
N THR A 91 31.78 2.50 -6.18
CA THR A 91 30.75 3.39 -5.70
C THR A 91 30.17 2.92 -4.36
N TYR A 92 29.73 3.88 -3.55
CA TYR A 92 29.04 3.64 -2.28
C TYR A 92 28.02 4.74 -2.02
N THR A 93 26.92 4.44 -1.36
CA THR A 93 25.92 5.43 -0.96
C THR A 93 25.75 5.41 0.56
N ASP A 94 26.19 6.48 1.21
CA ASP A 94 25.86 6.70 2.62
C ASP A 94 24.44 7.22 2.72
N THR A 95 23.55 6.47 3.35
CA THR A 95 22.14 6.79 3.57
C THR A 95 21.88 7.34 4.98
N SER A 96 22.92 7.56 5.77
CA SER A 96 22.83 8.02 7.15
C SER A 96 23.27 9.49 7.34
N ALA A 97 23.59 10.19 6.25
CA ALA A 97 23.97 11.60 6.29
C ALA A 97 22.79 12.48 6.72
N LYS A 98 23.03 13.51 7.52
CA LYS A 98 22.00 14.48 7.93
C LYS A 98 21.98 15.66 6.98
N ASN A 99 20.77 16.13 6.63
CA ASN A 99 20.61 17.28 5.75
C ASN A 99 21.25 18.54 6.34
N GLY A 100 21.94 19.29 5.49
CA GLY A 100 22.59 20.55 5.87
C GLY A 100 23.88 20.40 6.67
N VAL A 101 24.31 19.17 6.99
CA VAL A 101 25.59 18.93 7.69
C VAL A 101 26.66 18.66 6.65
N ALA A 102 27.79 19.41 6.73
CA ALA A 102 28.93 19.22 5.81
C ALA A 102 29.80 18.07 6.31
N TYR A 103 29.81 16.97 5.60
CA TYR A 103 30.66 15.80 5.87
C TYR A 103 31.88 15.80 4.95
N ARG A 104 32.99 15.23 5.44
CA ARG A 104 34.10 14.79 4.61
C ARG A 104 34.16 13.28 4.62
N TYR A 105 34.35 12.68 3.48
CA TYR A 105 34.49 11.23 3.33
C TYR A 105 35.92 10.86 3.02
N GLY A 106 36.34 9.74 3.57
CA GLY A 106 37.66 9.15 3.31
C GLY A 106 37.52 7.72 2.81
N LEU A 107 38.42 7.29 1.97
CA LEU A 107 38.55 5.90 1.56
C LEU A 107 39.99 5.43 1.81
N ARG A 108 40.11 4.23 2.37
CA ARG A 108 41.41 3.54 2.47
C ARG A 108 41.26 2.06 2.16
N SER A 109 42.29 1.45 1.61
CA SER A 109 42.33 0.01 1.46
C SER A 109 42.62 -0.64 2.81
N SER A 110 41.90 -1.67 3.15
CA SER A 110 42.00 -2.42 4.42
C SER A 110 42.13 -3.91 4.11
N LEU A 111 43.05 -4.60 4.78
CA LEU A 111 43.19 -6.03 4.74
C LEU A 111 42.96 -6.59 6.15
N ALA A 112 41.88 -7.29 6.33
CA ALA A 112 41.59 -8.00 7.59
C ALA A 112 42.29 -9.36 7.61
N THR A 113 42.94 -9.70 8.68
CA THR A 113 43.41 -11.07 8.93
C THR A 113 42.48 -11.73 9.96
N THR A 114 42.07 -12.93 9.64
CA THR A 114 41.35 -13.80 10.59
C THR A 114 42.39 -14.50 11.45
N ASP A 115 42.25 -14.43 12.77
CA ASP A 115 43.14 -15.20 13.65
C ASP A 115 42.80 -16.69 13.60
N SER A 116 43.63 -17.53 14.22
CA SER A 116 43.48 -18.98 14.26
C SER A 116 42.17 -19.44 14.99
N THR A 117 41.42 -18.54 15.58
CA THR A 117 40.15 -18.79 16.27
C THR A 117 38.91 -18.40 15.45
N GLY A 118 39.10 -17.86 14.23
CA GLY A 118 38.00 -17.44 13.35
C GLY A 118 37.38 -16.07 13.72
N ALA A 119 37.96 -15.34 14.68
CA ALA A 119 37.56 -13.97 14.96
C ALA A 119 38.24 -13.01 13.97
N VAL A 120 37.49 -12.08 13.40
CA VAL A 120 38.02 -11.02 12.55
C VAL A 120 38.88 -10.09 13.42
N SER A 121 40.18 -10.22 13.28
CA SER A 121 41.14 -9.39 14.01
C SER A 121 41.27 -8.03 13.34
N VAL A 122 41.66 -7.02 14.10
CA VAL A 122 42.00 -5.66 13.69
C VAL A 122 42.77 -5.66 12.35
N ALA A 123 42.42 -4.73 11.46
CA ALA A 123 43.04 -4.61 10.14
C ALA A 123 44.58 -4.80 10.17
N ALA A 124 45.04 -5.86 9.53
CA ALA A 124 46.48 -6.19 9.51
C ALA A 124 47.33 -5.18 8.73
N ALA A 125 46.71 -4.49 7.78
CA ALA A 125 47.28 -3.38 7.05
C ALA A 125 46.19 -2.42 6.57
N THR A 126 46.47 -1.13 6.61
CA THR A 126 45.59 -0.09 6.05
C THR A 126 46.46 0.88 5.25
N SER A 127 45.91 1.39 4.12
CA SER A 127 46.54 2.48 3.38
C SER A 127 46.29 3.85 4.02
N ALA A 128 46.99 4.88 3.57
CA ALA A 128 46.60 6.25 3.88
C ALA A 128 45.20 6.56 3.28
N PRO A 129 44.33 7.33 3.98
CA PRO A 129 43.01 7.67 3.45
C PRO A 129 43.12 8.77 2.38
N VAL A 130 42.33 8.63 1.31
CA VAL A 130 42.02 9.72 0.39
C VAL A 130 40.76 10.40 0.89
N VAL A 131 40.79 11.75 0.99
CA VAL A 131 39.70 12.52 1.58
C VAL A 131 39.01 13.37 0.51
N SER A 132 37.68 13.42 0.54
CA SER A 132 36.87 14.25 -0.35
C SER A 132 36.83 15.71 0.08
N GLU A 133 36.44 16.59 -0.83
CA GLU A 133 35.92 17.91 -0.45
C GLU A 133 34.66 17.77 0.43
N PRO A 134 34.36 18.79 1.25
CA PRO A 134 33.16 18.78 2.06
C PRO A 134 31.91 18.69 1.19
N VAL A 135 30.97 17.82 1.54
CA VAL A 135 29.69 17.65 0.88
C VAL A 135 28.56 17.65 1.91
N SER A 136 27.46 18.30 1.60
CA SER A 136 26.25 18.25 2.42
C SER A 136 25.10 17.67 1.63
N SER A 137 24.30 16.85 2.29
CA SER A 137 23.05 16.35 1.72
C SER A 137 21.95 17.41 1.84
N HIS A 138 21.12 17.52 0.82
CA HIS A 138 19.96 18.44 0.78
C HIS A 138 18.72 17.70 0.32
N ASP A 139 17.58 18.07 0.90
CA ASP A 139 16.30 17.54 0.43
C ASP A 139 15.83 18.24 -0.84
N ASN A 140 15.39 17.44 -1.78
CA ASN A 140 14.78 17.90 -3.02
C ASN A 140 13.26 17.79 -2.90
N TRP A 141 12.50 18.85 -3.27
CA TRP A 141 11.04 18.85 -3.22
C TRP A 141 10.39 17.81 -4.12
N PHE A 142 11.13 17.27 -5.13
CA PHE A 142 10.65 16.25 -6.06
C PHE A 142 11.66 15.11 -6.20
N LYS A 143 11.20 13.87 -5.97
CA LYS A 143 12.00 12.65 -6.18
C LYS A 143 11.99 12.27 -7.65
N VAL A 144 13.10 12.51 -8.34
CA VAL A 144 13.25 12.20 -9.78
C VAL A 144 13.02 10.71 -10.07
N GLU A 145 13.33 9.82 -9.15
CA GLU A 145 13.05 8.38 -9.26
C GLU A 145 11.56 8.05 -9.43
N ARG A 146 10.67 8.96 -9.00
CA ARG A 146 9.20 8.81 -9.12
C ARG A 146 8.58 9.56 -10.31
N THR A 147 9.41 10.06 -11.22
CA THR A 147 8.93 10.80 -12.41
C THR A 147 7.94 9.97 -13.22
N ASN A 148 8.18 8.66 -13.40
CA ASN A 148 7.28 7.77 -14.13
C ASN A 148 5.89 7.68 -13.47
N SER A 149 5.86 7.56 -12.13
CA SER A 149 4.60 7.54 -11.37
C SER A 149 3.88 8.87 -11.45
N PHE A 150 4.60 9.98 -11.43
CA PHE A 150 4.03 11.32 -11.59
C PHE A 150 3.40 11.51 -12.96
N ILE A 151 4.13 11.14 -14.04
CA ILE A 151 3.59 11.21 -15.42
C ILE A 151 2.36 10.33 -15.57
N ALA A 152 2.38 9.10 -15.05
CA ALA A 152 1.23 8.20 -15.08
C ALA A 152 0.03 8.78 -14.33
N SER A 153 0.25 9.40 -13.17
CA SER A 153 -0.82 10.06 -12.39
C SER A 153 -1.43 11.25 -13.13
N VAL A 154 -0.59 12.10 -13.72
CA VAL A 154 -1.07 13.25 -14.52
C VAL A 154 -1.88 12.77 -15.72
N LEU A 155 -1.39 11.77 -16.44
CA LEU A 155 -2.10 11.18 -17.58
C LEU A 155 -3.46 10.60 -17.16
N PHE A 156 -3.50 9.88 -16.03
CA PHE A 156 -4.74 9.34 -15.47
C PHE A 156 -5.75 10.46 -15.16
N VAL A 157 -5.32 11.53 -14.51
CA VAL A 157 -6.18 12.68 -14.20
C VAL A 157 -6.73 13.31 -15.48
N ILE A 158 -5.89 13.50 -16.52
CA ILE A 158 -6.31 14.05 -17.81
C ILE A 158 -7.37 13.14 -18.47
N ILE A 159 -7.18 11.83 -18.46
CA ILE A 159 -8.14 10.87 -19.02
C ILE A 159 -9.49 10.95 -18.31
N VAL A 160 -9.48 10.98 -16.97
CA VAL A 160 -10.70 11.05 -16.16
C VAL A 160 -11.43 12.37 -16.38
N LEU A 161 -10.72 13.51 -16.29
CA LEU A 161 -11.33 14.84 -16.50
C LEU A 161 -11.86 15.00 -17.93
N GLY A 162 -11.11 14.51 -18.93
CA GLY A 162 -11.57 14.50 -20.32
C GLY A 162 -12.83 13.66 -20.50
N SER A 163 -12.90 12.49 -19.86
CA SER A 163 -14.09 11.61 -19.89
C SER A 163 -15.31 12.26 -19.23
N ILE A 164 -15.11 12.97 -18.11
CA ILE A 164 -16.17 13.74 -17.44
C ILE A 164 -16.67 14.86 -18.35
N GLN A 165 -15.77 15.57 -19.04
CA GLN A 165 -16.17 16.64 -19.96
C GLN A 165 -16.98 16.10 -21.15
N VAL A 166 -16.59 14.93 -21.68
CA VAL A 166 -17.36 14.23 -22.72
C VAL A 166 -18.74 13.81 -22.20
N ALA A 167 -18.83 13.33 -20.96
CA ALA A 167 -20.09 12.97 -20.33
C ALA A 167 -21.04 14.19 -20.21
N ARG A 168 -20.49 15.33 -19.75
CA ARG A 168 -21.25 16.58 -19.62
C ARG A 168 -21.73 17.14 -20.95
N SER A 169 -21.10 16.80 -22.07
CA SER A 169 -21.56 17.23 -23.41
C SER A 169 -22.79 16.49 -23.94
N GLY A 170 -23.44 15.64 -23.14
CA GLY A 170 -24.67 14.95 -23.47
C GLY A 170 -24.49 13.71 -24.37
N LYS A 171 -23.25 13.24 -24.58
CA LYS A 171 -23.02 11.99 -25.31
C LYS A 171 -23.44 10.81 -24.45
N GLU A 172 -24.25 9.92 -25.00
CA GLU A 172 -24.58 8.66 -24.30
C GLU A 172 -23.32 7.85 -24.05
N ILE A 173 -23.12 7.54 -22.76
CA ILE A 173 -22.01 6.72 -22.31
C ILE A 173 -22.55 5.30 -22.12
N PHE A 174 -22.00 4.37 -22.89
CA PHE A 174 -22.29 2.95 -22.68
C PHE A 174 -21.61 2.46 -21.42
N ILE A 175 -22.39 1.98 -20.46
CA ILE A 175 -21.92 1.21 -19.32
C ILE A 175 -22.47 -0.21 -19.46
N ARG A 176 -21.61 -1.18 -19.23
CA ARG A 176 -22.01 -2.60 -19.25
C ARG A 176 -23.09 -2.83 -18.17
N ARG A 177 -24.21 -3.46 -18.55
CA ARG A 177 -25.24 -3.87 -17.58
C ARG A 177 -24.65 -4.83 -16.54
N ILE A 178 -24.89 -4.54 -15.28
CA ILE A 178 -24.51 -5.36 -14.14
C ILE A 178 -25.71 -6.22 -13.77
N ALA A 179 -25.50 -7.52 -13.56
CA ALA A 179 -26.59 -8.46 -13.24
C ALA A 179 -27.36 -8.04 -11.97
N GLY A 180 -26.66 -7.51 -10.96
CA GLY A 180 -27.26 -7.03 -9.72
C GLY A 180 -28.25 -5.86 -9.88
N LEU A 181 -28.19 -5.09 -11.00
CA LEU A 181 -29.13 -4.00 -11.25
C LEU A 181 -30.55 -4.51 -11.59
N ASN A 182 -30.63 -5.56 -12.38
CA ASN A 182 -31.92 -6.18 -12.70
C ASN A 182 -32.53 -6.82 -11.44
N ALA A 183 -31.70 -7.35 -10.55
CA ALA A 183 -32.13 -7.93 -9.29
C ALA A 183 -32.78 -6.91 -8.33
N ILE A 184 -32.36 -5.62 -8.38
CA ILE A 184 -32.97 -4.54 -7.60
C ILE A 184 -34.45 -4.38 -7.96
N ASP A 185 -34.74 -4.23 -9.23
CA ASP A 185 -36.12 -4.02 -9.70
C ASP A 185 -36.97 -5.30 -9.49
N GLU A 186 -36.39 -6.49 -9.68
CA GLU A 186 -37.06 -7.77 -9.41
C GLU A 186 -37.41 -7.93 -7.93
N ALA A 187 -36.48 -7.60 -7.00
CA ALA A 187 -36.73 -7.70 -5.57
C ALA A 187 -37.84 -6.75 -5.11
N ILE A 188 -37.88 -5.52 -5.65
CA ILE A 188 -38.92 -4.54 -5.35
C ILE A 188 -40.26 -5.01 -5.92
N GLY A 189 -40.28 -5.52 -7.15
CA GLY A 189 -41.49 -6.08 -7.76
C GLY A 189 -42.08 -7.21 -6.93
N ARG A 190 -41.26 -8.15 -6.46
CA ARG A 190 -41.71 -9.23 -5.55
C ARG A 190 -42.20 -8.72 -4.21
N ALA A 191 -41.52 -7.71 -3.64
CA ALA A 191 -42.02 -7.09 -2.40
C ALA A 191 -43.41 -6.48 -2.57
N THR A 192 -43.67 -5.85 -3.71
CA THR A 192 -44.96 -5.30 -4.09
C THR A 192 -46.03 -6.39 -4.22
N GLU A 193 -45.72 -7.48 -4.96
CA GLU A 193 -46.65 -8.61 -5.14
C GLU A 193 -47.07 -9.28 -3.82
N ILE A 194 -46.11 -9.39 -2.88
CA ILE A 194 -46.33 -10.00 -1.58
C ILE A 194 -47.03 -9.01 -0.61
N GLY A 195 -47.02 -7.71 -0.93
CA GLY A 195 -47.58 -6.66 -0.05
C GLY A 195 -46.73 -6.41 1.21
N LYS A 196 -45.41 -6.64 1.15
CA LYS A 196 -44.50 -6.41 2.26
C LYS A 196 -43.52 -5.28 1.92
N LYS A 197 -42.92 -4.70 2.97
CA LYS A 197 -42.02 -3.58 2.84
C LYS A 197 -40.63 -3.99 2.26
N VAL A 198 -39.97 -3.01 1.74
CA VAL A 198 -38.54 -3.02 1.38
C VAL A 198 -37.75 -2.36 2.49
N MET A 199 -36.65 -2.95 2.93
CA MET A 199 -35.72 -2.36 3.89
C MET A 199 -34.40 -2.04 3.19
N TYR A 200 -33.90 -0.82 3.35
CA TYR A 200 -32.63 -0.38 2.76
C TYR A 200 -31.70 0.15 3.85
N ILE A 201 -30.49 -0.43 3.96
CA ILE A 201 -29.49 -0.06 4.96
C ILE A 201 -28.28 0.52 4.22
N PRO A 202 -28.01 1.83 4.32
CA PRO A 202 -26.97 2.52 3.54
C PRO A 202 -25.55 2.35 4.09
N GLY A 203 -25.27 1.27 4.81
CA GLY A 203 -24.01 1.08 5.52
C GLY A 203 -24.01 1.77 6.89
N ILE A 204 -22.82 1.83 7.49
CA ILE A 204 -22.66 2.41 8.84
C ILE A 204 -21.70 3.60 8.89
N GLN A 205 -21.13 3.99 7.76
CA GLN A 205 -20.23 5.15 7.66
C GLN A 205 -20.99 6.44 7.34
N SER A 206 -20.29 7.56 7.50
CA SER A 206 -20.79 8.88 7.19
C SER A 206 -20.65 9.20 5.67
N MET A 207 -21.18 10.34 5.24
CA MET A 207 -21.14 10.81 3.85
C MET A 207 -19.76 11.22 3.33
N ASP A 208 -18.73 11.16 4.15
CA ASP A 208 -17.31 11.30 3.75
C ASP A 208 -16.75 10.02 3.13
N ASP A 209 -17.41 8.88 3.35
CA ASP A 209 -17.07 7.61 2.69
C ASP A 209 -17.72 7.47 1.32
N ILE A 210 -16.91 7.14 0.32
CA ILE A 210 -17.37 7.06 -1.08
C ILE A 210 -18.39 5.93 -1.33
N GLN A 211 -18.34 4.83 -0.56
CA GLN A 211 -19.31 3.75 -0.66
C GLN A 211 -20.67 4.17 -0.09
N THR A 212 -20.67 4.98 0.98
CA THR A 212 -21.88 5.58 1.53
C THR A 212 -22.52 6.55 0.54
N VAL A 213 -21.74 7.38 -0.15
CA VAL A 213 -22.23 8.25 -1.23
C VAL A 213 -22.86 7.43 -2.36
N ALA A 214 -22.18 6.36 -2.80
CA ALA A 214 -22.68 5.47 -3.83
C ALA A 214 -23.98 4.77 -3.39
N SER A 215 -24.08 4.35 -2.13
CA SER A 215 -25.25 3.76 -1.55
C SER A 215 -26.46 4.71 -1.57
N VAL A 216 -26.27 5.96 -1.15
CA VAL A 216 -27.34 6.97 -1.14
C VAL A 216 -27.85 7.26 -2.58
N ALA A 217 -26.96 7.21 -3.57
CA ALA A 217 -27.36 7.34 -4.97
C ALA A 217 -28.21 6.14 -5.45
N ILE A 218 -27.85 4.91 -5.05
CA ILE A 218 -28.65 3.70 -5.32
C ILE A 218 -29.99 3.75 -4.58
N LEU A 219 -30.00 4.24 -3.33
CA LEU A 219 -31.22 4.46 -2.56
C LEU A 219 -32.23 5.34 -3.31
N GLY A 220 -31.76 6.38 -4.03
CA GLY A 220 -32.62 7.21 -4.86
C GLY A 220 -33.38 6.41 -5.93
N HIS A 221 -32.72 5.41 -6.56
CA HIS A 221 -33.40 4.52 -7.51
C HIS A 221 -34.40 3.58 -6.81
N VAL A 222 -34.01 2.98 -5.71
CA VAL A 222 -34.90 2.13 -4.90
C VAL A 222 -36.13 2.90 -4.45
N ALA A 223 -35.94 4.15 -3.98
CA ALA A 223 -37.03 5.01 -3.56
C ALA A 223 -37.98 5.39 -4.70
N ARG A 224 -37.47 5.67 -5.91
CA ARG A 224 -38.33 5.89 -7.10
C ARG A 224 -39.14 4.65 -7.44
N SER A 225 -38.50 3.49 -7.45
CA SER A 225 -39.18 2.22 -7.77
C SER A 225 -40.25 1.88 -6.72
N THR A 226 -39.97 2.06 -5.42
CA THR A 226 -40.96 1.83 -4.35
C THR A 226 -42.10 2.83 -4.40
N ALA A 227 -41.84 4.10 -4.73
CA ALA A 227 -42.89 5.11 -4.94
C ALA A 227 -43.81 4.76 -6.11
N ARG A 228 -43.23 4.31 -7.23
CA ARG A 228 -43.96 3.92 -8.43
C ARG A 228 -44.91 2.75 -8.18
N TYR A 229 -44.47 1.77 -7.43
CA TYR A 229 -45.27 0.57 -7.13
C TYR A 229 -46.13 0.71 -5.88
N GLY A 230 -45.97 1.79 -5.12
CA GLY A 230 -46.68 2.00 -3.86
C GLY A 230 -46.25 1.05 -2.74
N THR A 231 -45.01 0.56 -2.80
CA THR A 231 -44.46 -0.36 -1.80
C THR A 231 -43.84 0.43 -0.63
N ASP A 232 -44.09 -0.01 0.59
CA ASP A 232 -43.48 0.61 1.77
C ASP A 232 -41.98 0.47 1.78
N LEU A 233 -41.26 1.58 1.98
CA LEU A 233 -39.81 1.64 2.11
C LEU A 233 -39.43 1.99 3.54
N GLU A 234 -38.37 1.36 4.04
CA GLU A 234 -37.82 1.68 5.34
C GLU A 234 -36.29 1.76 5.28
N VAL A 235 -35.72 2.87 5.80
CA VAL A 235 -34.28 3.19 5.72
C VAL A 235 -33.75 3.53 7.11
N PRO A 236 -33.34 2.53 7.91
CA PRO A 236 -32.67 2.77 9.19
C PRO A 236 -31.24 3.28 8.96
N ASN A 237 -30.84 4.34 9.66
CA ASN A 237 -29.53 4.95 9.55
C ASN A 237 -28.80 4.97 10.90
N LYS A 238 -27.48 4.71 10.86
CA LYS A 238 -26.58 4.81 12.01
C LYS A 238 -25.98 6.22 12.14
N ASP A 239 -25.65 6.83 11.02
CA ASP A 239 -24.97 8.13 10.99
C ASP A 239 -25.98 9.28 10.76
N PRO A 240 -25.89 10.38 11.54
CA PRO A 240 -26.82 11.50 11.42
C PRO A 240 -26.73 12.24 10.08
N LEU A 241 -25.55 12.33 9.47
CA LEU A 241 -25.36 13.02 8.18
C LEU A 241 -25.90 12.17 7.04
N THR A 242 -25.63 10.86 7.09
CA THR A 242 -26.22 9.88 6.16
C THR A 242 -27.73 9.85 6.27
N PHE A 243 -28.29 9.92 7.49
CA PHE A 243 -29.75 10.03 7.73
C PHE A 243 -30.33 11.29 7.05
N ALA A 244 -29.72 12.45 7.24
CA ALA A 244 -30.20 13.69 6.64
C ALA A 244 -30.20 13.62 5.10
N SER A 245 -29.11 13.09 4.52
CA SER A 245 -28.94 12.92 3.06
C SER A 245 -29.93 11.88 2.51
N ALA A 246 -30.08 10.74 3.17
CA ALA A 246 -31.00 9.68 2.77
C ALA A 246 -32.46 10.17 2.77
N ARG A 247 -32.85 10.93 3.82
CA ARG A 247 -34.19 11.49 3.91
C ARG A 247 -34.51 12.44 2.75
N GLU A 248 -33.57 13.32 2.41
CA GLU A 248 -33.77 14.26 1.31
C GLU A 248 -33.82 13.52 -0.04
N VAL A 249 -32.95 12.53 -0.26
CA VAL A 249 -32.95 11.73 -1.49
C VAL A 249 -34.26 10.94 -1.64
N VAL A 250 -34.75 10.30 -0.58
CA VAL A 250 -36.03 9.57 -0.63
C VAL A 250 -37.16 10.52 -0.92
N ARG A 251 -37.24 11.67 -0.22
CA ARG A 251 -38.28 12.71 -0.42
C ARG A 251 -38.29 13.21 -1.87
N ALA A 252 -37.11 13.56 -2.39
CA ALA A 252 -36.96 14.02 -3.78
C ALA A 252 -37.39 12.94 -4.79
N SER A 253 -37.04 11.68 -4.55
CA SER A 253 -37.42 10.56 -5.42
C SER A 253 -38.93 10.32 -5.47
N TYR A 254 -39.65 10.45 -4.33
CA TYR A 254 -41.11 10.35 -4.29
C TYR A 254 -41.76 11.53 -4.99
N LEU A 255 -41.18 12.73 -4.90
CA LEU A 255 -41.66 13.92 -5.62
C LEU A 255 -41.47 13.78 -7.14
N GLU A 256 -40.30 13.28 -7.58
CA GLU A 256 -39.99 13.02 -9.00
C GLU A 256 -40.95 12.00 -9.64
N GLU A 257 -41.37 10.96 -8.89
CA GLU A 257 -42.36 9.97 -9.36
C GLU A 257 -43.81 10.48 -9.26
N GLY A 258 -44.04 11.72 -8.83
CA GLY A 258 -45.38 12.30 -8.69
C GLY A 258 -46.21 11.68 -7.54
N ARG A 259 -45.55 11.05 -6.59
CA ARG A 259 -46.20 10.38 -5.43
C ARG A 259 -45.77 10.95 -4.09
N PRO A 260 -45.76 12.28 -3.88
CA PRO A 260 -45.39 12.87 -2.61
C PRO A 260 -46.38 12.49 -1.47
N ASP A 261 -47.59 12.05 -1.82
CA ASP A 261 -48.59 11.55 -0.90
C ASP A 261 -48.19 10.28 -0.16
N LEU A 262 -47.31 9.46 -0.76
CA LEU A 262 -46.80 8.24 -0.16
C LEU A 262 -45.56 8.44 0.71
N PHE A 263 -44.91 9.59 0.61
CA PHE A 263 -43.75 9.88 1.46
C PHE A 263 -44.18 10.13 2.91
N ARG A 264 -43.58 9.41 3.83
CA ARG A 264 -43.71 9.60 5.27
C ARG A 264 -42.35 9.79 5.89
N GLU A 265 -42.18 10.75 6.76
CA GLU A 265 -40.91 11.05 7.41
C GLU A 265 -40.33 9.85 8.19
N GLU A 266 -41.20 8.97 8.68
CA GLU A 266 -40.85 7.77 9.44
C GLU A 266 -40.17 6.69 8.60
N MET A 267 -40.28 6.76 7.26
CA MET A 267 -39.61 5.82 6.35
C MET A 267 -38.12 5.86 6.49
N VAL A 268 -37.55 7.04 6.73
CA VAL A 268 -36.14 7.22 6.96
C VAL A 268 -35.93 7.62 8.40
N ASN A 269 -35.26 6.79 9.15
CA ASN A 269 -35.10 7.01 10.59
C ASN A 269 -33.63 6.91 11.02
N TYR A 270 -33.28 7.74 12.02
CA TYR A 270 -32.03 7.63 12.74
C TYR A 270 -32.24 6.70 13.94
N VAL A 271 -31.40 5.64 14.03
CA VAL A 271 -31.54 4.64 15.08
C VAL A 271 -30.63 4.94 16.27
N THR A 272 -29.33 4.88 16.06
CA THR A 272 -28.29 5.19 17.06
C THR A 272 -26.93 5.26 16.39
N TYR A 273 -25.99 5.98 16.97
CA TYR A 273 -24.62 6.06 16.49
C TYR A 273 -23.77 4.85 16.90
N ASP A 274 -24.16 4.11 17.94
CA ASP A 274 -23.44 2.91 18.36
C ASP A 274 -23.65 1.76 17.36
N GLN A 275 -22.55 1.14 16.93
CA GLN A 275 -22.55 0.11 15.88
C GLN A 275 -23.35 -1.13 16.28
N PHE A 276 -23.15 -1.64 17.50
CA PHE A 276 -23.79 -2.87 17.93
C PHE A 276 -25.23 -2.67 18.34
N ALA A 277 -25.54 -1.52 18.95
CA ALA A 277 -26.92 -1.15 19.24
C ALA A 277 -27.74 -0.94 17.97
N PHE A 278 -27.16 -0.31 16.94
CA PHE A 278 -27.74 -0.21 15.61
C PHE A 278 -28.04 -1.58 15.02
N THR A 279 -27.04 -2.46 15.01
CA THR A 279 -27.16 -3.81 14.48
C THR A 279 -28.25 -4.60 15.18
N ALA A 280 -28.30 -4.56 16.52
CA ALA A 280 -29.31 -5.23 17.30
C ALA A 280 -30.74 -4.69 17.04
N ALA A 281 -30.88 -3.36 16.95
CA ALA A 281 -32.18 -2.73 16.68
C ALA A 281 -32.69 -3.08 15.26
N VAL A 282 -31.80 -3.03 14.23
CA VAL A 282 -32.15 -3.37 12.86
C VAL A 282 -32.49 -4.85 12.73
N SER A 283 -31.69 -5.75 13.32
CA SER A 283 -31.93 -7.19 13.31
C SER A 283 -33.25 -7.55 14.00
N ALA A 284 -33.54 -6.93 15.15
CA ALA A 284 -34.84 -7.10 15.83
C ALA A 284 -36.01 -6.64 14.95
N LYS A 285 -35.83 -5.55 14.21
CA LYS A 285 -36.83 -5.02 13.30
C LYS A 285 -37.06 -5.93 12.10
N MET A 286 -35.98 -6.44 11.47
CA MET A 286 -36.04 -7.44 10.40
C MET A 286 -36.85 -8.66 10.83
N THR A 287 -36.53 -9.22 12.00
CA THR A 287 -37.17 -10.42 12.53
C THR A 287 -38.66 -10.19 12.81
N ARG A 288 -39.04 -9.00 13.34
CA ARG A 288 -40.41 -8.67 13.66
C ARG A 288 -41.25 -8.37 12.42
N GLU A 289 -40.73 -7.60 11.49
CA GLU A 289 -41.49 -7.06 10.36
C GLU A 289 -41.41 -7.92 9.11
N LYS A 290 -40.36 -8.76 9.01
CA LYS A 290 -40.11 -9.72 7.91
C LYS A 290 -40.27 -9.05 6.55
N PRO A 291 -39.41 -8.05 6.20
CA PRO A 291 -39.47 -7.40 4.91
C PRO A 291 -39.31 -8.44 3.79
N ALA A 292 -39.85 -8.16 2.59
CA ALA A 292 -39.72 -9.07 1.46
C ALA A 292 -38.38 -8.88 0.73
N ALA A 293 -37.82 -7.68 0.78
CA ALA A 293 -36.51 -7.39 0.21
C ALA A 293 -35.67 -6.57 1.20
N ILE A 294 -34.40 -6.89 1.29
CA ILE A 294 -33.40 -6.20 2.12
C ILE A 294 -32.22 -5.80 1.26
N PHE A 295 -31.87 -4.53 1.31
CA PHE A 295 -30.70 -3.97 0.65
C PHE A 295 -29.64 -3.62 1.69
N LEU A 296 -28.48 -4.25 1.62
CA LEU A 296 -27.30 -4.01 2.46
C LEU A 296 -26.23 -3.37 1.59
N VAL A 297 -26.32 -2.07 1.35
CA VAL A 297 -25.48 -1.38 0.35
C VAL A 297 -24.71 -0.26 1.03
N GLY A 298 -23.37 -0.25 0.89
CA GLY A 298 -22.51 0.75 1.50
C GLY A 298 -21.32 0.12 2.21
N TYR A 299 -20.76 0.85 3.17
CA TYR A 299 -19.62 0.35 3.95
C TYR A 299 -20.09 -0.31 5.24
N PHE A 300 -19.69 -1.55 5.45
CA PHE A 300 -19.99 -2.37 6.63
C PHE A 300 -18.71 -2.95 7.23
N PHE A 301 -18.74 -3.20 8.53
CA PHE A 301 -17.72 -3.95 9.27
C PHE A 301 -18.29 -5.31 9.75
N ALA A 302 -17.95 -5.70 10.98
CA ALA A 302 -18.36 -6.98 11.55
C ALA A 302 -19.88 -7.21 11.64
N GLU A 303 -20.71 -6.16 11.67
CA GLU A 303 -22.16 -6.24 11.66
C GLU A 303 -22.73 -6.80 10.35
N SER A 304 -21.96 -6.78 9.27
CA SER A 304 -22.37 -7.31 7.97
C SER A 304 -22.90 -8.74 8.06
N LEU A 305 -22.19 -9.61 8.75
CA LEU A 305 -22.59 -11.00 8.94
C LEU A 305 -23.92 -11.11 9.73
N ILE A 306 -24.03 -10.38 10.84
CA ILE A 306 -25.23 -10.42 11.70
C ILE A 306 -26.46 -9.95 10.94
N LEU A 307 -26.36 -8.84 10.21
CA LEU A 307 -27.46 -8.30 9.43
C LEU A 307 -27.85 -9.23 8.28
N ALA A 308 -26.88 -9.78 7.55
CA ALA A 308 -27.12 -10.65 6.41
C ALA A 308 -27.69 -12.01 6.83
N GLU A 309 -27.19 -12.63 7.90
CA GLU A 309 -27.77 -13.86 8.46
C GLU A 309 -29.19 -13.64 8.99
N THR A 310 -29.42 -12.51 9.68
CA THR A 310 -30.76 -12.17 10.14
C THR A 310 -31.72 -12.02 8.95
N GLY A 311 -31.32 -11.29 7.91
CA GLY A 311 -32.11 -11.13 6.70
C GLY A 311 -32.43 -12.47 6.04
N GLN A 312 -31.44 -13.36 5.92
CA GLN A 312 -31.63 -14.70 5.36
C GLN A 312 -32.64 -15.52 6.20
N SER A 313 -32.56 -15.44 7.52
CA SER A 313 -33.50 -16.15 8.41
C SER A 313 -34.96 -15.68 8.27
N THR A 314 -35.17 -14.45 7.82
CA THR A 314 -36.53 -13.91 7.56
C THR A 314 -37.12 -14.35 6.23
N GLY A 315 -36.31 -14.95 5.33
CA GLY A 315 -36.68 -15.33 3.99
C GLY A 315 -36.83 -14.17 3.01
N ALA A 316 -36.23 -13.02 3.33
CA ALA A 316 -36.18 -11.87 2.43
C ALA A 316 -35.21 -12.09 1.29
N ILE A 317 -35.49 -11.53 0.11
CA ILE A 317 -34.49 -11.43 -0.96
C ILE A 317 -33.46 -10.38 -0.53
N GLN A 318 -32.19 -10.77 -0.53
CA GLN A 318 -31.11 -9.91 -0.07
C GLN A 318 -30.21 -9.46 -1.21
N ILE A 319 -30.00 -8.16 -1.31
CA ILE A 319 -29.05 -7.57 -2.25
C ILE A 319 -28.01 -6.81 -1.44
N ALA A 320 -26.75 -7.23 -1.52
CA ALA A 320 -25.65 -6.55 -0.87
C ALA A 320 -24.77 -5.79 -1.87
N GLY A 321 -24.08 -4.75 -1.40
CA GLY A 321 -23.13 -4.01 -2.20
C GLY A 321 -22.06 -3.36 -1.35
N GLN A 322 -20.79 -3.81 -1.52
CA GLN A 322 -19.63 -3.26 -0.81
C GLN A 322 -18.39 -3.33 -1.69
N ALA A 323 -17.53 -2.31 -1.57
CA ALA A 323 -16.26 -2.29 -2.32
C ALA A 323 -15.09 -2.87 -1.52
N ASP A 324 -15.15 -2.83 -0.18
CA ASP A 324 -14.11 -3.37 0.68
C ASP A 324 -14.12 -4.91 0.68
N PRO A 325 -12.99 -5.57 0.39
CA PRO A 325 -12.94 -7.03 0.28
C PRO A 325 -13.09 -7.78 1.60
N THR A 326 -12.93 -7.10 2.75
CA THR A 326 -12.89 -7.76 4.07
C THR A 326 -14.22 -8.39 4.47
N GLN A 327 -15.35 -7.78 4.09
CA GLN A 327 -16.69 -8.25 4.44
C GLN A 327 -17.44 -8.91 3.28
N LEU A 328 -16.93 -8.81 2.06
CA LEU A 328 -17.55 -9.40 0.87
C LEU A 328 -17.82 -10.90 0.98
N PRO A 329 -16.94 -11.75 1.57
CA PRO A 329 -17.21 -13.17 1.71
C PRO A 329 -18.50 -13.48 2.47
N PHE A 330 -18.85 -12.67 3.49
CA PHE A 330 -20.08 -12.85 4.25
C PHE A 330 -21.32 -12.53 3.41
N PHE A 331 -21.28 -11.46 2.63
CA PHE A 331 -22.37 -11.11 1.74
C PHE A 331 -22.55 -12.11 0.59
N VAL A 332 -21.46 -12.59 0.00
CA VAL A 332 -21.51 -13.61 -1.06
C VAL A 332 -22.10 -14.92 -0.55
N ALA A 333 -21.85 -15.27 0.72
CA ALA A 333 -22.36 -16.50 1.32
C ALA A 333 -23.84 -16.43 1.74
N THR A 334 -24.35 -15.22 2.06
CA THR A 334 -25.68 -15.07 2.72
C THR A 334 -26.70 -14.31 1.88
N CYS A 335 -26.27 -13.51 0.90
CA CYS A 335 -27.16 -12.69 0.08
C CYS A 335 -27.40 -13.34 -1.30
N ASP A 336 -28.59 -13.10 -1.86
CA ASP A 336 -28.95 -13.64 -3.19
C ASP A 336 -28.17 -12.98 -4.32
N TYR A 337 -27.85 -11.69 -4.17
CA TYR A 337 -27.07 -10.91 -5.13
C TYR A 337 -26.07 -10.02 -4.42
N THR A 338 -24.86 -9.91 -4.97
CA THR A 338 -23.81 -9.06 -4.38
C THR A 338 -23.15 -8.21 -5.47
N LEU A 339 -23.13 -6.89 -5.26
CA LEU A 339 -22.36 -5.93 -6.04
C LEU A 339 -20.95 -5.86 -5.43
N ILE A 340 -19.96 -6.36 -6.16
CA ILE A 340 -18.60 -6.57 -5.65
C ILE A 340 -17.68 -5.45 -6.11
N GLY A 341 -17.03 -4.78 -5.16
CA GLY A 341 -15.97 -3.83 -5.46
C GLY A 341 -16.44 -2.66 -6.32
N GLU A 342 -15.86 -2.53 -7.52
CA GLU A 342 -16.21 -1.46 -8.45
C GLU A 342 -17.64 -1.54 -9.02
N GLU A 343 -18.29 -2.70 -8.95
CA GLU A 343 -19.68 -2.84 -9.40
C GLU A 343 -20.64 -1.95 -8.58
N LEU A 344 -20.34 -1.72 -7.30
CA LEU A 344 -21.09 -0.78 -6.46
C LEU A 344 -21.09 0.65 -7.05
N TYR A 345 -19.93 1.14 -7.47
CA TYR A 345 -19.79 2.47 -8.04
C TYR A 345 -20.39 2.55 -9.46
N ALA A 346 -20.21 1.49 -10.23
CA ALA A 346 -20.81 1.40 -11.56
C ALA A 346 -22.35 1.33 -11.49
N ALA A 347 -22.91 0.61 -10.51
CA ALA A 347 -24.33 0.58 -10.22
C ALA A 347 -24.87 1.97 -9.83
N SER A 348 -24.18 2.64 -8.92
CA SER A 348 -24.52 4.00 -8.49
C SER A 348 -24.56 4.97 -9.69
N ALA A 349 -23.53 4.98 -10.52
CA ALA A 349 -23.47 5.86 -11.68
C ALA A 349 -24.52 5.54 -12.73
N TYR A 350 -24.79 4.24 -12.98
CA TYR A 350 -25.81 3.80 -13.92
C TYR A 350 -27.22 4.22 -13.49
N LEU A 351 -27.53 4.09 -12.20
CA LEU A 351 -28.85 4.37 -11.65
C LEU A 351 -29.10 5.87 -11.44
N SER A 352 -28.09 6.62 -11.04
CA SER A 352 -28.19 8.09 -10.88
C SER A 352 -28.19 8.84 -12.22
N ARG A 353 -27.57 8.24 -13.25
CA ARG A 353 -27.30 8.87 -14.56
C ARG A 353 -26.56 10.20 -14.47
N GLU A 354 -25.86 10.42 -13.38
CA GLU A 354 -25.10 11.64 -13.15
C GLU A 354 -23.88 11.71 -14.06
N PRO A 355 -23.73 12.76 -14.91
CA PRO A 355 -22.66 12.81 -15.93
C PRO A 355 -21.26 12.74 -15.32
N VAL A 356 -21.06 13.27 -14.12
CA VAL A 356 -19.75 13.24 -13.43
C VAL A 356 -19.37 11.82 -13.05
N LEU A 357 -20.28 11.06 -12.45
CA LEU A 357 -20.06 9.66 -12.07
C LEU A 357 -19.85 8.78 -13.30
N LEU A 358 -20.70 8.91 -14.31
CA LEU A 358 -20.58 8.17 -15.58
C LEU A 358 -19.24 8.45 -16.29
N GLY A 359 -18.83 9.72 -16.35
CA GLY A 359 -17.57 10.13 -16.95
C GLY A 359 -16.36 9.62 -16.18
N SER A 360 -16.41 9.62 -14.86
CA SER A 360 -15.34 9.11 -13.99
C SER A 360 -15.10 7.62 -14.22
N ILE A 361 -16.16 6.80 -14.21
CA ILE A 361 -16.05 5.35 -14.44
C ILE A 361 -15.51 5.05 -15.83
N ARG A 362 -16.03 5.73 -16.88
CA ARG A 362 -15.50 5.59 -18.22
C ARG A 362 -14.01 5.93 -18.31
N GLY A 363 -13.58 7.01 -17.64
CA GLY A 363 -12.17 7.40 -17.58
C GLY A 363 -11.29 6.32 -16.94
N GLN A 364 -11.77 5.71 -15.86
CA GLN A 364 -11.09 4.58 -15.21
C GLN A 364 -10.99 3.36 -16.13
N ASP A 365 -12.05 3.01 -16.85
CA ASP A 365 -12.06 1.88 -17.79
C ASP A 365 -11.09 2.09 -18.96
N ILE A 366 -11.01 3.32 -19.49
CA ILE A 366 -10.03 3.68 -20.52
C ILE A 366 -8.61 3.54 -19.95
N ALA A 367 -8.35 4.05 -18.77
CA ALA A 367 -7.04 3.94 -18.12
C ALA A 367 -6.64 2.49 -17.85
N LYS A 368 -7.56 1.65 -17.36
CA LYS A 368 -7.35 0.19 -17.22
C LYS A 368 -7.02 -0.47 -18.54
N GLY A 369 -7.76 -0.14 -19.59
CA GLY A 369 -7.51 -0.65 -20.94
C GLY A 369 -6.11 -0.31 -21.44
N ILE A 370 -5.66 0.93 -21.24
CA ILE A 370 -4.29 1.37 -21.57
C ILE A 370 -3.24 0.59 -20.78
N LEU A 371 -3.45 0.41 -19.47
CA LEU A 371 -2.52 -0.35 -18.63
C LEU A 371 -2.40 -1.81 -19.07
N ILE A 372 -3.53 -2.45 -19.42
CA ILE A 372 -3.55 -3.83 -19.94
C ILE A 372 -2.78 -3.91 -21.26
N LEU A 373 -2.98 -2.96 -22.17
CA LEU A 373 -2.25 -2.92 -23.45
C LEU A 373 -0.75 -2.74 -23.24
N ILE A 374 -0.34 -1.85 -22.31
CA ILE A 374 1.06 -1.65 -21.95
C ILE A 374 1.65 -2.93 -21.35
N ALA A 375 0.90 -3.62 -20.48
CA ALA A 375 1.36 -4.87 -19.88
C ALA A 375 1.54 -5.98 -20.93
N ILE A 376 0.58 -6.15 -21.84
CA ILE A 376 0.68 -7.13 -22.93
C ILE A 376 1.86 -6.80 -23.85
N ALA A 377 1.99 -5.54 -24.28
CA ALA A 377 3.10 -5.10 -25.11
C ALA A 377 4.44 -5.32 -24.40
N GLY A 378 4.51 -5.04 -23.11
CA GLY A 378 5.70 -5.28 -22.29
C GLY A 378 6.10 -6.75 -22.23
N ILE A 379 5.14 -7.65 -22.01
CA ILE A 379 5.38 -9.09 -22.00
C ILE A 379 5.89 -9.57 -23.36
N LEU A 380 5.26 -9.12 -24.45
CA LEU A 380 5.66 -9.49 -25.80
C LEU A 380 7.09 -9.00 -26.13
N LEU A 381 7.41 -7.74 -25.83
CA LEU A 381 8.74 -7.17 -26.06
C LEU A 381 9.82 -7.86 -25.21
N ALA A 382 9.52 -8.17 -23.97
CA ALA A 382 10.42 -8.93 -23.10
C ALA A 382 10.66 -10.36 -23.59
N SER A 383 9.61 -11.02 -24.10
CA SER A 383 9.69 -12.39 -24.67
C SER A 383 10.59 -12.47 -25.91
N VAL A 384 10.70 -11.38 -26.67
CA VAL A 384 11.54 -11.31 -27.88
C VAL A 384 12.95 -10.75 -27.55
N HIS A 385 13.27 -10.53 -26.27
CA HIS A 385 14.53 -9.94 -25.80
C HIS A 385 14.91 -8.58 -26.44
N LEU A 386 13.94 -7.84 -26.95
CA LEU A 386 14.17 -6.55 -27.61
C LEU A 386 14.33 -5.38 -26.62
N VAL A 387 13.71 -5.46 -25.44
CA VAL A 387 13.75 -4.38 -24.43
C VAL A 387 13.67 -4.99 -23.02
N ASP A 388 14.56 -4.56 -22.14
CA ASP A 388 14.45 -4.84 -20.70
C ASP A 388 13.57 -3.77 -20.04
N ILE A 389 12.25 -4.03 -20.01
CA ILE A 389 11.25 -3.13 -19.39
C ILE A 389 11.35 -3.15 -17.87
N SER A 390 11.99 -4.18 -17.29
CA SER A 390 12.12 -4.28 -15.82
C SER A 390 12.90 -3.10 -15.23
N SER A 391 13.86 -2.55 -15.97
CA SER A 391 14.64 -1.38 -15.56
C SER A 391 13.81 -0.09 -15.51
N TRP A 392 12.76 0.02 -16.32
CA TRP A 392 11.90 1.21 -16.40
C TRP A 392 10.80 1.23 -15.31
N ILE A 393 10.38 0.04 -14.86
CA ILE A 393 9.34 -0.12 -13.83
C ILE A 393 9.94 -0.17 -12.42
N ARG A 394 11.23 -0.56 -12.29
CA ARG A 394 11.92 -0.56 -11.00
C ARG A 394 12.08 0.88 -10.51
N THR A 395 11.27 1.25 -9.54
CA THR A 395 11.60 2.32 -8.60
C THR A 395 12.72 1.81 -7.70
N LYS A 396 13.92 2.36 -7.85
CA LYS A 396 15.05 2.07 -6.95
C LYS A 396 14.79 2.62 -5.57
#